data_62e2d990ceec2263680f51f7b838ddec
#
_entry.id   62e2d990ceec2263680f51f7b838ddec
#
_cell.length_a   1.000
_cell.length_b   1.000
_cell.length_c   1.000
_cell.angle_alpha   90.00
_cell.angle_beta   90.00
_cell.angle_gamma   90.00
#
_symmetry.space_group_name_H-M   'P 1'
#
loop_
_entity.id
_entity.type
_entity.pdbx_description
1 polymer ?
#
loop_
_entity_poly.entity_id
_entity_poly.type
_entity_poly.pdbx_seq_one_letter_code
_entity_poly.pdbx_strand_id
1 'polypeptide(L)'
;MKEIESNKHAWGQISEGHYHHFKKALQEGTHQLNRHIRAELGDLTGKNVIHLQCNTGADTILLAKMCAAATGVDLVPDNVIYAQKLAEDLGVKNAAFIESDIMEFMEKHNEKYDVVFVSEGAIGWLPDLKKWAQTVRHLLKDDGFLYVYEGHPFYLMLDEDKLGTNVMEVKYPYFGKEPDIDNSIGGYATAWADGVQAYFWMYTVSDIINSLTSAGLHIEYFNEFQEYMCDMGGMKNVGGGLWNYDFNDSKFPMAFSLKATVYRK
;
A
#
# COMPACT_ATOMS: atom_id res chain seq x y z
N MET A 1 -9.61 17.00 -6.34
CA MET A 1 -10.96 16.70 -5.81
C MET A 1 -10.95 16.97 -4.31
N LYS A 2 -12.10 17.31 -3.70
CA LYS A 2 -12.19 17.63 -2.27
C LYS A 2 -11.69 16.47 -1.39
N GLU A 3 -12.02 15.26 -1.77
CA GLU A 3 -11.64 14.02 -1.08
C GLU A 3 -10.12 13.81 -1.05
N ILE A 4 -9.43 14.07 -2.17
CA ILE A 4 -7.97 13.96 -2.26
C ILE A 4 -7.29 14.99 -1.35
N GLU A 5 -7.76 16.24 -1.35
CA GLU A 5 -7.22 17.27 -0.46
C GLU A 5 -7.48 16.96 1.01
N SER A 6 -8.64 16.37 1.32
CA SER A 6 -8.96 15.92 2.67
C SER A 6 -8.03 14.80 3.12
N ASN A 7 -7.81 13.79 2.27
CA ASN A 7 -6.87 12.70 2.54
C ASN A 7 -5.43 13.23 2.67
N LYS A 8 -5.00 14.16 1.80
CA LYS A 8 -3.71 14.82 1.91
C LYS A 8 -3.52 15.50 3.27
N HIS A 9 -4.55 16.22 3.73
CA HIS A 9 -4.52 16.89 5.03
C HIS A 9 -4.48 15.88 6.19
N ALA A 10 -5.35 14.86 6.16
CA ALA A 10 -5.44 13.85 7.22
C ALA A 10 -4.12 13.08 7.38
N TRP A 11 -3.56 12.55 6.29
CA TRP A 11 -2.28 11.83 6.30
C TRP A 11 -1.10 12.72 6.75
N GLY A 12 -1.13 14.02 6.43
CA GLY A 12 -0.13 14.99 6.88
C GLY A 12 -0.06 15.11 8.41
N GLN A 13 -1.18 14.93 9.13
CA GLN A 13 -1.20 15.03 10.59
C GLN A 13 -0.41 13.92 11.29
N ILE A 14 -0.20 12.79 10.63
CA ILE A 14 0.46 11.61 11.23
C ILE A 14 1.84 11.31 10.64
N SER A 15 2.30 12.08 9.65
CA SER A 15 3.57 11.87 8.95
C SER A 15 4.78 11.82 9.89
N GLU A 16 4.88 12.75 10.85
CA GLU A 16 5.98 12.79 11.83
C GLU A 16 6.01 11.55 12.73
N GLY A 17 4.83 11.14 13.21
CA GLY A 17 4.68 9.92 14.03
C GLY A 17 5.14 8.68 13.26
N HIS A 18 4.73 8.54 12.01
CA HIS A 18 5.15 7.46 11.11
C HIS A 18 6.66 7.46 10.90
N TYR A 19 7.26 8.62 10.62
CA TYR A 19 8.71 8.72 10.47
C TYR A 19 9.44 8.22 11.73
N HIS A 20 9.06 8.66 12.91
CA HIS A 20 9.71 8.24 14.15
C HIS A 20 9.56 6.75 14.42
N HIS A 21 8.35 6.22 14.22
CA HIS A 21 8.06 4.80 14.37
C HIS A 21 8.91 3.96 13.42
N PHE A 22 8.85 4.24 12.11
CA PHE A 22 9.55 3.44 11.10
C PHE A 22 11.06 3.63 11.16
N LYS A 23 11.57 4.81 11.51
CA LYS A 23 13.00 5.01 11.76
C LYS A 23 13.51 4.05 12.83
N LYS A 24 12.84 4.01 13.98
CA LYS A 24 13.19 3.11 15.09
C LYS A 24 13.08 1.66 14.64
N ALA A 25 11.98 1.27 14.03
CA ALA A 25 11.72 -0.11 13.62
C ALA A 25 12.73 -0.62 12.57
N LEU A 26 13.14 0.25 11.61
CA LEU A 26 14.17 -0.09 10.62
C LEU A 26 15.57 -0.19 11.23
N GLN A 27 15.90 0.66 12.21
CA GLN A 27 17.18 0.59 12.94
C GLN A 27 17.28 -0.68 13.82
N GLU A 28 16.18 -1.08 14.43
CA GLU A 28 16.09 -2.29 15.26
C GLU A 28 15.88 -3.57 14.42
N GLY A 29 15.63 -3.45 13.11
CA GLY A 29 15.34 -4.57 12.22
C GLY A 29 13.99 -5.24 12.47
N THR A 30 13.06 -4.56 13.14
CA THR A 30 11.71 -5.06 13.45
C THR A 30 10.71 -4.74 12.35
N HIS A 31 10.97 -3.76 11.46
CA HIS A 31 10.20 -3.52 10.24
C HIS A 31 10.90 -4.18 9.04
N GLN A 32 10.17 -5.03 8.34
CA GLN A 32 10.61 -5.77 7.16
C GLN A 32 9.44 -5.94 6.20
N LEU A 33 9.70 -6.02 4.89
CA LEU A 33 8.69 -6.52 3.96
C LEU A 33 8.23 -7.90 4.46
N ASN A 34 6.92 -8.12 4.50
CA ASN A 34 6.38 -9.37 5.02
C ASN A 34 6.83 -10.58 4.20
N ARG A 35 6.65 -11.81 4.74
CA ARG A 35 7.19 -13.04 4.14
C ARG A 35 6.61 -13.31 2.75
N HIS A 36 5.34 -12.94 2.48
CA HIS A 36 4.70 -13.15 1.18
C HIS A 36 5.32 -12.23 0.13
N ILE A 37 5.44 -10.93 0.43
CA ILE A 37 6.11 -9.95 -0.45
C ILE A 37 7.53 -10.41 -0.79
N ARG A 38 8.32 -10.81 0.20
CA ARG A 38 9.71 -11.26 -0.01
C ARG A 38 9.82 -12.51 -0.88
N ALA A 39 8.87 -13.44 -0.73
CA ALA A 39 8.85 -14.67 -1.52
C ALA A 39 8.45 -14.43 -2.99
N GLU A 40 7.54 -13.47 -3.22
CA GLU A 40 6.92 -13.26 -4.54
C GLU A 40 7.63 -12.21 -5.41
N LEU A 41 8.28 -11.21 -4.81
CA LEU A 41 9.02 -10.19 -5.56
C LEU A 41 10.20 -10.78 -6.35
N GLY A 42 10.83 -11.84 -5.84
CA GLY A 42 11.99 -12.44 -6.47
C GLY A 42 13.23 -11.54 -6.42
N ASP A 43 14.14 -11.73 -7.39
CA ASP A 43 15.39 -10.97 -7.48
C ASP A 43 15.15 -9.60 -8.15
N LEU A 44 15.44 -8.54 -7.40
CA LEU A 44 15.35 -7.15 -7.86
C LEU A 44 16.73 -6.55 -8.22
N THR A 45 17.80 -7.33 -8.19
CA THR A 45 19.16 -6.86 -8.49
C THR A 45 19.20 -6.21 -9.87
N GLY A 46 19.72 -4.99 -9.93
CA GLY A 46 19.82 -4.22 -11.16
C GLY A 46 18.52 -3.58 -11.67
N LYS A 47 17.39 -3.77 -11.00
CA LYS A 47 16.09 -3.22 -11.38
C LYS A 47 15.87 -1.83 -10.81
N ASN A 48 15.10 -1.01 -11.55
CA ASN A 48 14.55 0.26 -11.06
C ASN A 48 13.11 0.02 -10.60
N VAL A 49 12.84 0.32 -9.36
CA VAL A 49 11.54 0.12 -8.71
C VAL A 49 10.88 1.46 -8.43
N ILE A 50 9.58 1.60 -8.69
CA ILE A 50 8.77 2.71 -8.21
C ILE A 50 7.73 2.20 -7.22
N HIS A 51 7.66 2.81 -6.04
CA HIS A 51 6.69 2.51 -4.98
C HIS A 51 5.64 3.62 -4.94
N LEU A 52 4.42 3.29 -5.30
CA LEU A 52 3.31 4.24 -5.33
C LEU A 52 2.66 4.32 -3.95
N GLN A 53 2.27 5.55 -3.55
CA GLN A 53 1.66 5.86 -2.24
C GLN A 53 2.54 5.38 -1.08
N CYS A 54 3.81 5.78 -1.14
CA CYS A 54 4.88 5.21 -0.32
C CYS A 54 4.90 5.68 1.14
N ASN A 55 3.97 6.55 1.56
CA ASN A 55 3.94 7.13 2.90
C ASN A 55 5.31 7.76 3.24
N THR A 56 5.82 7.59 4.44
CA THR A 56 7.15 8.06 4.87
C THR A 56 8.30 7.17 4.41
N GLY A 57 8.09 6.33 3.39
CA GLY A 57 9.12 5.65 2.61
C GLY A 57 9.77 4.43 3.25
N ALA A 58 9.22 3.87 4.33
CA ALA A 58 9.83 2.72 5.03
C ALA A 58 10.08 1.53 4.10
N ASP A 59 9.05 1.09 3.36
CA ASP A 59 9.19 -0.01 2.41
C ASP A 59 10.02 0.37 1.18
N THR A 60 9.97 1.64 0.74
CA THR A 60 10.86 2.13 -0.34
C THR A 60 12.32 1.96 0.04
N ILE A 61 12.68 2.21 1.30
CA ILE A 61 14.04 2.02 1.82
C ILE A 61 14.42 0.53 1.85
N LEU A 62 13.49 -0.35 2.21
CA LEU A 62 13.73 -1.79 2.15
C LEU A 62 13.93 -2.28 0.71
N LEU A 63 13.12 -1.79 -0.23
CA LEU A 63 13.28 -2.06 -1.66
C LEU A 63 14.61 -1.54 -2.19
N ALA A 64 15.05 -0.33 -1.79
CA ALA A 64 16.32 0.24 -2.20
C ALA A 64 17.53 -0.63 -1.80
N LYS A 65 17.43 -1.40 -0.72
CA LYS A 65 18.47 -2.37 -0.32
C LYS A 65 18.51 -3.61 -1.20
N MET A 66 17.49 -3.84 -2.05
CA MET A 66 17.32 -5.03 -2.88
C MET A 66 17.47 -4.74 -4.37
N CYS A 67 17.40 -3.47 -4.81
CA CYS A 67 17.34 -3.06 -6.22
C CYS A 67 18.43 -2.03 -6.57
N ALA A 68 18.53 -1.66 -7.86
CA ALA A 68 19.48 -0.64 -8.31
C ALA A 68 19.08 0.76 -7.82
N ALA A 69 17.80 1.09 -7.96
CA ALA A 69 17.22 2.35 -7.47
C ALA A 69 15.75 2.16 -7.11
N ALA A 70 15.30 2.79 -6.03
CA ALA A 70 13.91 2.86 -5.63
C ALA A 70 13.41 4.30 -5.63
N THR A 71 12.26 4.54 -6.25
CA THR A 71 11.58 5.84 -6.24
C THR A 71 10.25 5.71 -5.51
N GLY A 72 10.06 6.43 -4.40
CA GLY A 72 8.78 6.53 -3.70
C GLY A 72 7.97 7.71 -4.22
N VAL A 73 6.67 7.54 -4.37
CA VAL A 73 5.74 8.63 -4.73
C VAL A 73 4.64 8.72 -3.68
N ASP A 74 4.42 9.91 -3.15
CA ASP A 74 3.33 10.16 -2.21
C ASP A 74 2.65 11.51 -2.47
N LEU A 75 1.35 11.59 -2.15
CA LEU A 75 0.55 12.81 -2.28
C LEU A 75 0.93 13.87 -1.25
N VAL A 76 1.36 13.45 -0.06
CA VAL A 76 1.54 14.28 1.12
C VAL A 76 2.96 14.84 1.17
N PRO A 77 3.15 16.18 1.14
CA PRO A 77 4.48 16.79 1.19
C PRO A 77 5.30 16.37 2.40
N ASP A 78 4.66 16.32 3.58
CA ASP A 78 5.33 15.93 4.82
C ASP A 78 5.79 14.47 4.79
N ASN A 79 5.02 13.56 4.18
CA ASN A 79 5.47 12.18 3.97
C ASN A 79 6.74 12.14 3.14
N VAL A 80 6.80 12.92 2.04
CA VAL A 80 7.97 12.98 1.16
C VAL A 80 9.19 13.57 1.88
N ILE A 81 8.99 14.65 2.65
CA ILE A 81 10.06 15.27 3.47
C ILE A 81 10.60 14.24 4.47
N TYR A 82 9.73 13.55 5.18
CA TYR A 82 10.15 12.55 6.16
C TYR A 82 10.74 11.30 5.51
N ALA A 83 10.30 10.91 4.32
CA ALA A 83 10.89 9.81 3.56
C ALA A 83 12.33 10.12 3.13
N GLN A 84 12.59 11.34 2.64
CA GLN A 84 13.94 11.81 2.32
C GLN A 84 14.83 11.80 3.57
N LYS A 85 14.33 12.36 4.68
CA LYS A 85 15.02 12.38 5.96
C LYS A 85 15.31 10.97 6.48
N LEU A 86 14.37 10.04 6.32
CA LEU A 86 14.54 8.65 6.73
C LEU A 86 15.65 7.95 5.92
N ALA A 87 15.72 8.20 4.60
CA ALA A 87 16.79 7.70 3.75
C ALA A 87 18.17 8.28 4.16
N GLU A 88 18.24 9.58 4.45
CA GLU A 88 19.46 10.22 4.95
C GLU A 88 19.92 9.61 6.29
N ASP A 89 19.02 9.52 7.26
CA ASP A 89 19.30 8.97 8.60
C ASP A 89 19.80 7.51 8.57
N LEU A 90 19.35 6.73 7.59
CA LEU A 90 19.73 5.32 7.41
C LEU A 90 20.86 5.14 6.37
N GLY A 91 21.36 6.23 5.79
CA GLY A 91 22.47 6.21 4.83
C GLY A 91 22.12 5.52 3.50
N VAL A 92 20.84 5.48 3.11
CA VAL A 92 20.35 4.88 1.86
C VAL A 92 20.43 5.94 0.74
N LYS A 93 21.31 5.71 -0.24
CA LYS A 93 21.64 6.72 -1.27
C LYS A 93 20.91 6.49 -2.61
N ASN A 94 20.34 5.32 -2.81
CA ASN A 94 19.65 4.91 -4.04
C ASN A 94 18.13 4.91 -3.89
N ALA A 95 17.59 5.62 -2.89
CA ALA A 95 16.19 5.94 -2.73
C ALA A 95 15.95 7.42 -3.08
N ALA A 96 14.93 7.69 -3.88
CA ALA A 96 14.45 9.03 -4.21
C ALA A 96 12.95 9.14 -3.92
N PHE A 97 12.45 10.35 -3.64
CA PHE A 97 11.04 10.56 -3.30
C PHE A 97 10.46 11.73 -4.06
N ILE A 98 9.23 11.58 -4.56
CA ILE A 98 8.51 12.55 -5.38
C ILE A 98 7.16 12.85 -4.73
N GLU A 99 6.89 14.14 -4.47
CA GLU A 99 5.55 14.60 -4.13
C GLU A 99 4.70 14.65 -5.39
N SER A 100 3.65 13.86 -5.46
CA SER A 100 2.66 13.93 -6.55
C SER A 100 1.35 13.25 -6.21
N ASP A 101 0.25 13.79 -6.74
CA ASP A 101 -1.00 13.05 -6.86
C ASP A 101 -0.85 11.98 -7.94
N ILE A 102 -1.05 10.72 -7.55
CA ILE A 102 -0.93 9.59 -8.48
C ILE A 102 -1.99 9.64 -9.59
N MET A 103 -3.10 10.35 -9.37
CA MET A 103 -4.13 10.57 -10.38
C MET A 103 -3.66 11.47 -11.52
N GLU A 104 -2.65 12.32 -11.29
CA GLU A 104 -2.06 13.23 -12.29
C GLU A 104 -0.64 12.83 -12.70
N PHE A 105 -0.09 11.79 -12.08
CA PHE A 105 1.33 11.46 -12.18
C PHE A 105 1.77 11.10 -13.60
N MET A 106 0.96 10.35 -14.35
CA MET A 106 1.29 9.97 -15.73
C MET A 106 1.42 11.17 -16.68
N GLU A 107 0.82 12.32 -16.35
CA GLU A 107 0.92 13.56 -17.16
C GLU A 107 2.23 14.33 -16.90
N LYS A 108 2.85 14.07 -15.75
CA LYS A 108 4.03 14.82 -15.25
C LYS A 108 5.31 13.99 -15.24
N HIS A 109 5.21 12.66 -15.36
CA HIS A 109 6.32 11.73 -15.21
C HIS A 109 6.37 10.71 -16.35
N ASN A 110 7.53 10.62 -17.03
CA ASN A 110 7.71 9.79 -18.22
C ASN A 110 8.74 8.67 -18.06
N GLU A 111 9.40 8.58 -16.90
CA GLU A 111 10.35 7.50 -16.64
C GLU A 111 9.63 6.16 -16.56
N LYS A 112 10.35 5.09 -16.93
CA LYS A 112 9.84 3.72 -16.95
C LYS A 112 10.60 2.85 -15.96
N TYR A 113 9.89 1.97 -15.31
CA TYR A 113 10.39 1.13 -14.24
C TYR A 113 10.27 -0.35 -14.58
N ASP A 114 11.20 -1.14 -14.03
CA ASP A 114 11.14 -2.60 -14.12
C ASP A 114 10.04 -3.15 -13.22
N VAL A 115 9.78 -2.47 -12.09
CA VAL A 115 8.75 -2.86 -11.13
C VAL A 115 7.98 -1.63 -10.68
N VAL A 116 6.65 -1.71 -10.73
CA VAL A 116 5.74 -0.85 -9.98
C VAL A 116 5.30 -1.64 -8.76
N PHE A 117 5.59 -1.12 -7.58
CA PHE A 117 5.28 -1.74 -6.31
C PHE A 117 4.21 -0.93 -5.57
N VAL A 118 3.23 -1.63 -4.99
CA VAL A 118 2.15 -1.06 -4.17
C VAL A 118 1.94 -1.95 -2.97
N SER A 119 2.03 -1.41 -1.78
CA SER A 119 1.85 -2.19 -0.56
C SER A 119 1.02 -1.49 0.49
N GLU A 120 0.33 -2.31 1.14
CA GLU A 120 -0.24 -2.36 2.47
C GLU A 120 -1.22 -1.21 2.75
N GLY A 121 -2.38 -1.27 2.09
CA GLY A 121 -3.50 -0.35 2.36
C GLY A 121 -3.48 0.93 1.51
N ALA A 122 -2.98 0.87 0.28
CA ALA A 122 -2.80 2.03 -0.58
C ALA A 122 -3.99 2.31 -1.52
N ILE A 123 -4.54 1.28 -2.18
CA ILE A 123 -5.52 1.47 -3.27
C ILE A 123 -6.87 2.02 -2.80
N GLY A 124 -7.27 1.74 -1.56
CA GLY A 124 -8.52 2.27 -1.00
C GLY A 124 -8.54 3.79 -0.78
N TRP A 125 -7.38 4.46 -0.83
CA TRP A 125 -7.27 5.91 -0.72
C TRP A 125 -7.44 6.64 -2.05
N LEU A 126 -7.65 5.91 -3.14
CA LEU A 126 -7.75 6.44 -4.51
C LEU A 126 -9.19 6.51 -4.99
N PRO A 127 -9.64 7.64 -5.54
CA PRO A 127 -11.02 7.81 -6.01
C PRO A 127 -11.31 7.16 -7.37
N ASP A 128 -10.27 6.81 -8.14
CA ASP A 128 -10.42 6.25 -9.51
C ASP A 128 -9.36 5.18 -9.77
N LEU A 129 -9.75 3.94 -9.55
CA LEU A 129 -8.88 2.77 -9.74
C LEU A 129 -8.54 2.52 -11.22
N LYS A 130 -9.38 2.98 -12.15
CA LYS A 130 -9.09 2.85 -13.59
C LYS A 130 -7.99 3.82 -14.01
N LYS A 131 -8.04 5.06 -13.54
CA LYS A 131 -7.00 6.07 -13.79
C LYS A 131 -5.67 5.64 -13.14
N TRP A 132 -5.72 5.11 -11.93
CA TRP A 132 -4.56 4.51 -11.27
C TRP A 132 -3.95 3.36 -12.10
N ALA A 133 -4.75 2.43 -12.61
CA ALA A 133 -4.26 1.34 -13.44
C ALA A 133 -3.62 1.83 -14.76
N GLN A 134 -4.13 2.90 -15.36
CA GLN A 134 -3.50 3.57 -16.51
C GLN A 134 -2.15 4.16 -16.14
N THR A 135 -2.03 4.79 -14.98
CA THR A 135 -0.76 5.30 -14.44
C THR A 135 0.24 4.16 -14.24
N VAL A 136 -0.18 3.05 -13.64
CA VAL A 136 0.65 1.84 -13.50
C VAL A 136 1.15 1.36 -14.86
N ARG A 137 0.25 1.20 -15.84
CA ARG A 137 0.62 0.79 -17.21
C ARG A 137 1.59 1.78 -17.86
N HIS A 138 1.38 3.07 -17.65
CA HIS A 138 2.27 4.11 -18.15
C HIS A 138 3.68 4.01 -17.56
N LEU A 139 3.82 3.68 -16.30
CA LEU A 139 5.10 3.61 -15.60
C LEU A 139 5.91 2.35 -15.91
N LEU A 140 5.27 1.27 -16.35
CA LEU A 140 5.94 0.00 -16.62
C LEU A 140 6.73 0.02 -17.94
N LYS A 141 7.94 -0.54 -17.90
CA LYS A 141 8.65 -1.01 -19.09
C LYS A 141 7.86 -2.15 -19.74
N ASP A 142 8.16 -2.48 -21.01
CA ASP A 142 7.46 -3.55 -21.72
C ASP A 142 7.70 -4.95 -21.11
N ASP A 143 8.81 -5.15 -20.41
CA ASP A 143 9.18 -6.37 -19.68
C ASP A 143 9.05 -6.22 -18.15
N GLY A 144 8.52 -5.08 -17.71
CA GLY A 144 8.28 -4.79 -16.31
C GLY A 144 7.00 -5.44 -15.75
N PHE A 145 6.86 -5.41 -14.43
CA PHE A 145 5.67 -5.94 -13.76
C PHE A 145 5.17 -5.02 -12.64
N LEU A 146 3.86 -5.07 -12.41
CA LEU A 146 3.21 -4.58 -11.21
C LEU A 146 3.23 -5.68 -10.15
N TYR A 147 3.54 -5.31 -8.92
CA TYR A 147 3.30 -6.12 -7.74
C TYR A 147 2.46 -5.33 -6.73
N VAL A 148 1.38 -5.93 -6.27
CA VAL A 148 0.47 -5.37 -5.27
C VAL A 148 0.38 -6.33 -4.09
N TYR A 149 0.42 -5.82 -2.87
CA TYR A 149 0.05 -6.53 -1.64
C TYR A 149 -0.87 -5.64 -0.81
N GLU A 150 -2.12 -6.07 -0.58
CA GLU A 150 -3.17 -5.22 -0.04
C GLU A 150 -4.13 -5.97 0.89
N GLY A 151 -4.88 -5.23 1.69
CA GLY A 151 -6.00 -5.78 2.43
C GLY A 151 -7.06 -6.36 1.50
N HIS A 152 -7.54 -7.58 1.82
CA HIS A 152 -8.54 -8.24 1.00
C HIS A 152 -9.91 -7.55 1.13
N PRO A 153 -10.63 -7.27 0.02
CA PRO A 153 -11.94 -6.61 0.07
C PRO A 153 -12.97 -7.30 0.97
N PHE A 154 -12.89 -8.61 1.11
CA PHE A 154 -13.74 -9.35 2.05
C PHE A 154 -13.45 -8.97 3.50
N TYR A 155 -12.16 -8.88 3.87
CA TYR A 155 -11.76 -8.49 5.22
C TYR A 155 -12.13 -7.03 5.52
N LEU A 156 -11.88 -6.13 4.56
CA LEU A 156 -12.14 -4.71 4.71
C LEU A 156 -13.63 -4.36 4.89
N MET A 157 -14.56 -5.24 4.51
CA MET A 157 -16.00 -5.01 4.77
C MET A 157 -16.43 -5.34 6.21
N LEU A 158 -15.57 -6.00 6.99
CA LEU A 158 -15.90 -6.45 8.35
C LEU A 158 -15.63 -5.35 9.38
N ASP A 159 -16.34 -5.42 10.48
CA ASP A 159 -16.12 -4.55 11.64
C ASP A 159 -14.89 -5.04 12.42
N GLU A 160 -13.79 -4.30 12.33
CA GLU A 160 -12.52 -4.63 12.97
C GLU A 160 -12.61 -4.69 14.50
N ASP A 161 -13.43 -3.83 15.12
CA ASP A 161 -13.66 -3.84 16.57
C ASP A 161 -14.36 -5.13 17.01
N LYS A 162 -15.30 -5.62 16.19
CA LYS A 162 -16.00 -6.89 16.43
C LYS A 162 -15.10 -8.09 16.21
N LEU A 163 -14.27 -8.04 15.15
CA LEU A 163 -13.28 -9.08 14.89
C LEU A 163 -12.34 -9.28 16.08
N GLY A 164 -11.89 -8.20 16.71
CA GLY A 164 -11.08 -8.24 17.95
C GLY A 164 -11.76 -8.98 19.11
N THR A 165 -13.08 -9.13 19.07
CA THR A 165 -13.88 -9.90 20.04
C THR A 165 -14.34 -11.27 19.51
N ASN A 166 -13.76 -11.75 18.41
CA ASN A 166 -14.11 -13.01 17.72
C ASN A 166 -15.51 -13.02 17.11
N VAL A 167 -16.06 -11.88 16.73
CA VAL A 167 -17.37 -11.74 16.08
C VAL A 167 -17.18 -11.22 14.67
N MET A 168 -17.66 -11.95 13.67
CA MET A 168 -17.72 -11.49 12.28
C MET A 168 -19.03 -10.74 12.04
N GLU A 169 -18.93 -9.44 11.77
CA GLU A 169 -20.04 -8.58 11.43
C GLU A 169 -19.69 -7.72 10.23
N VAL A 170 -20.59 -7.57 9.27
CA VAL A 170 -20.41 -6.68 8.13
C VAL A 170 -20.73 -5.25 8.56
N LYS A 171 -19.76 -4.36 8.43
CA LYS A 171 -19.89 -2.91 8.74
C LYS A 171 -19.98 -2.10 7.46
N TYR A 172 -19.15 -2.42 6.48
CA TYR A 172 -19.05 -1.67 5.24
C TYR A 172 -19.65 -2.44 4.06
N PRO A 173 -20.29 -1.75 3.09
CA PRO A 173 -20.90 -2.42 1.95
C PRO A 173 -19.85 -2.88 0.95
N TYR A 174 -19.72 -4.18 0.69
CA TYR A 174 -18.77 -4.74 -0.29
C TYR A 174 -18.96 -4.15 -1.70
N PHE A 175 -20.17 -3.82 -2.10
CA PHE A 175 -20.50 -3.20 -3.40
C PHE A 175 -20.74 -1.69 -3.28
N GLY A 176 -20.19 -1.05 -2.26
CA GLY A 176 -20.27 0.39 -2.07
C GLY A 176 -19.61 1.14 -3.23
N LYS A 177 -20.20 2.25 -3.65
CA LYS A 177 -19.65 3.11 -4.70
C LYS A 177 -19.16 4.44 -4.14
N GLU A 178 -19.70 4.84 -3.01
CA GLU A 178 -19.30 6.04 -2.29
C GLU A 178 -18.18 5.69 -1.30
N PRO A 179 -17.24 6.59 -1.05
CA PRO A 179 -16.23 6.35 -0.04
C PRO A 179 -16.84 6.31 1.35
N ASP A 180 -16.26 5.50 2.22
CA ASP A 180 -16.44 5.65 3.65
C ASP A 180 -15.74 6.91 4.15
N ILE A 181 -16.28 7.54 5.19
CA ILE A 181 -15.77 8.82 5.70
C ILE A 181 -15.49 8.67 7.19
N ASP A 182 -14.20 8.60 7.51
CA ASP A 182 -13.72 8.63 8.88
C ASP A 182 -13.42 10.06 9.32
N ASN A 183 -13.62 10.31 10.64
CA ASN A 183 -13.28 11.59 11.26
C ASN A 183 -11.97 11.54 12.07
N SER A 184 -11.18 10.50 11.85
CA SER A 184 -9.87 10.30 12.45
C SER A 184 -8.99 9.45 11.56
N ILE A 185 -7.67 9.51 11.75
CA ILE A 185 -6.69 8.68 11.03
C ILE A 185 -5.54 8.31 11.98
N GLY A 186 -4.94 7.12 11.79
CA GLY A 186 -3.79 6.67 12.59
C GLY A 186 -3.96 5.27 13.15
N GLY A 187 -3.39 5.03 14.31
CA GLY A 187 -3.60 3.83 15.15
C GLY A 187 -2.55 2.74 15.02
N TYR A 188 -1.99 2.47 13.83
CA TYR A 188 -1.07 1.32 13.65
C TYR A 188 0.43 1.65 13.87
N ALA A 189 0.87 2.86 13.53
CA ALA A 189 2.27 3.30 13.67
C ALA A 189 2.41 4.61 14.46
N THR A 190 1.29 5.24 14.79
CA THR A 190 1.23 6.49 15.56
C THR A 190 -0.09 6.61 16.31
N ALA A 191 -0.20 7.60 17.20
CA ALA A 191 -1.48 7.93 17.81
C ALA A 191 -2.51 8.39 16.76
N TRP A 192 -3.78 8.26 17.11
CA TRP A 192 -4.88 8.77 16.29
C TRP A 192 -4.84 10.30 16.21
N ALA A 193 -5.10 10.84 15.03
CA ALA A 193 -5.39 12.25 14.80
C ALA A 193 -6.90 12.39 14.58
N ASP A 194 -7.57 13.04 15.52
CA ASP A 194 -9.02 13.26 15.52
C ASP A 194 -9.37 14.58 14.84
N GLY A 195 -10.63 14.70 14.38
CA GLY A 195 -11.17 15.92 13.79
C GLY A 195 -10.72 16.19 12.35
N VAL A 196 -10.17 15.18 11.68
CA VAL A 196 -9.80 15.21 10.26
C VAL A 196 -10.70 14.26 9.47
N GLN A 197 -11.13 14.67 8.28
CA GLN A 197 -11.90 13.79 7.41
C GLN A 197 -10.96 12.99 6.50
N ALA A 198 -11.13 11.68 6.49
CA ALA A 198 -10.44 10.76 5.60
C ALA A 198 -11.47 9.98 4.77
N TYR A 199 -11.20 9.79 3.50
CA TYR A 199 -12.08 9.14 2.53
C TYR A 199 -11.44 7.85 2.04
N PHE A 200 -12.13 6.73 2.23
CA PHE A 200 -11.64 5.40 1.85
C PHE A 200 -12.66 4.69 0.95
N TRP A 201 -12.22 4.24 -0.22
CA TRP A 201 -13.07 3.53 -1.19
C TRP A 201 -12.95 2.03 -1.02
N MET A 202 -14.10 1.38 -0.89
CA MET A 202 -14.20 -0.08 -0.85
C MET A 202 -14.27 -0.62 -2.27
N TYR A 203 -13.15 -1.11 -2.79
CA TYR A 203 -13.11 -1.76 -4.10
C TYR A 203 -13.34 -3.25 -3.97
N THR A 204 -14.17 -3.82 -4.86
CA THR A 204 -14.33 -5.26 -4.96
C THR A 204 -13.11 -5.90 -5.65
N VAL A 205 -12.92 -7.21 -5.48
CA VAL A 205 -11.92 -7.97 -6.27
C VAL A 205 -12.14 -7.76 -7.78
N SER A 206 -13.41 -7.68 -8.22
CA SER A 206 -13.74 -7.43 -9.63
C SER A 206 -13.30 -6.04 -10.10
N ASP A 207 -13.41 -5.00 -9.27
CA ASP A 207 -12.97 -3.65 -9.62
C ASP A 207 -11.45 -3.61 -9.81
N ILE A 208 -10.71 -4.28 -8.93
CA ILE A 208 -9.25 -4.37 -8.98
C ILE A 208 -8.81 -5.08 -10.27
N ILE A 209 -9.32 -6.29 -10.52
CA ILE A 209 -8.96 -7.10 -11.69
C ILE A 209 -9.34 -6.37 -12.98
N ASN A 210 -10.57 -5.85 -13.07
CA ASN A 210 -11.06 -5.21 -14.28
C ASN A 210 -10.37 -3.88 -14.58
N SER A 211 -9.95 -3.11 -13.57
CA SER A 211 -9.20 -1.88 -13.80
C SER A 211 -7.85 -2.15 -14.46
N LEU A 212 -7.11 -3.14 -13.96
CA LEU A 212 -5.80 -3.53 -14.48
C LEU A 212 -5.90 -4.13 -15.90
N THR A 213 -6.83 -5.06 -16.11
CA THR A 213 -7.02 -5.68 -17.44
C THR A 213 -7.50 -4.67 -18.48
N SER A 214 -8.36 -3.71 -18.11
CA SER A 214 -8.80 -2.63 -18.99
C SER A 214 -7.68 -1.65 -19.36
N ALA A 215 -6.66 -1.52 -18.51
CA ALA A 215 -5.45 -0.75 -18.80
C ALA A 215 -4.43 -1.50 -19.67
N GLY A 216 -4.71 -2.73 -20.10
CA GLY A 216 -3.82 -3.55 -20.93
C GLY A 216 -2.75 -4.31 -20.14
N LEU A 217 -3.02 -4.61 -18.88
CA LEU A 217 -2.19 -5.47 -18.06
C LEU A 217 -2.74 -6.90 -18.05
N HIS A 218 -1.83 -7.87 -18.06
CA HIS A 218 -2.11 -9.29 -17.92
C HIS A 218 -1.81 -9.73 -16.50
N ILE A 219 -2.80 -10.24 -15.79
CA ILE A 219 -2.64 -10.74 -14.42
C ILE A 219 -2.01 -12.13 -14.48
N GLU A 220 -0.82 -12.27 -13.92
CA GLU A 220 -0.11 -13.54 -13.83
C GLU A 220 -0.67 -14.39 -12.69
N TYR A 221 -0.96 -13.76 -11.54
CA TYR A 221 -1.63 -14.41 -10.41
C TYR A 221 -2.35 -13.39 -9.53
N PHE A 222 -3.29 -13.91 -8.77
CA PHE A 222 -3.96 -13.28 -7.65
C PHE A 222 -3.98 -14.31 -6.51
N ASN A 223 -3.20 -14.06 -5.45
CA ASN A 223 -3.10 -14.95 -4.30
C ASN A 223 -3.83 -14.34 -3.11
N GLU A 224 -4.49 -15.17 -2.32
CA GLU A 224 -5.22 -14.75 -1.11
C GLU A 224 -4.53 -15.33 0.13
N PHE A 225 -4.48 -14.53 1.20
CA PHE A 225 -3.82 -14.90 2.45
C PHE A 225 -4.76 -14.71 3.64
N GLN A 226 -4.67 -15.61 4.61
CA GLN A 226 -5.42 -15.52 5.86
C GLN A 226 -4.76 -14.60 6.88
N GLU A 227 -3.54 -14.14 6.63
CA GLU A 227 -2.79 -13.26 7.51
C GLU A 227 -2.88 -11.81 7.02
N TYR A 228 -2.72 -10.89 7.97
CA TYR A 228 -2.71 -9.45 7.72
C TYR A 228 -1.35 -8.82 8.06
N MET A 229 -1.10 -7.65 7.54
CA MET A 229 0.18 -6.93 7.59
C MET A 229 0.49 -6.30 8.95
N CYS A 230 -0.52 -6.03 9.79
CA CYS A 230 -0.37 -5.43 11.10
C CYS A 230 -1.43 -5.96 12.07
N ASP A 231 -1.24 -5.74 13.37
CA ASP A 231 -2.26 -6.04 14.38
C ASP A 231 -3.36 -4.96 14.34
N MET A 232 -4.57 -5.38 13.98
CA MET A 232 -5.78 -4.54 13.99
C MET A 232 -6.55 -4.63 15.30
N GLY A 233 -5.97 -5.24 16.32
CA GLY A 233 -6.57 -5.49 17.64
C GLY A 233 -7.01 -6.95 17.82
N GLY A 234 -6.44 -7.59 18.86
CA GLY A 234 -6.77 -8.97 19.21
C GLY A 234 -6.17 -10.05 18.32
N MET A 235 -5.22 -9.70 17.45
CA MET A 235 -4.53 -10.62 16.57
C MET A 235 -3.26 -11.17 17.23
N LYS A 236 -2.80 -12.33 16.75
CA LYS A 236 -1.51 -12.92 17.11
C LYS A 236 -0.49 -12.72 16.00
N ASN A 237 0.73 -12.38 16.40
CA ASN A 237 1.87 -12.41 15.50
C ASN A 237 2.17 -13.85 15.09
N VAL A 238 2.09 -14.14 13.80
CA VAL A 238 2.35 -15.47 13.22
C VAL A 238 3.72 -15.54 12.54
N GLY A 239 4.56 -14.54 12.78
CA GLY A 239 5.91 -14.42 12.24
C GLY A 239 5.96 -13.91 10.81
N GLY A 240 7.17 -13.52 10.38
CA GLY A 240 7.40 -13.03 9.02
C GLY A 240 6.73 -11.69 8.70
N GLY A 241 6.45 -10.85 9.72
CA GLY A 241 5.78 -9.56 9.58
C GLY A 241 4.26 -9.67 9.38
N LEU A 242 3.64 -10.77 9.86
CA LEU A 242 2.22 -11.05 9.64
C LEU A 242 1.47 -11.38 10.93
N TRP A 243 0.16 -11.13 10.91
CA TRP A 243 -0.76 -11.28 12.02
C TRP A 243 -2.02 -12.02 11.60
N ASN A 244 -2.67 -12.75 12.51
CA ASN A 244 -3.92 -13.43 12.25
C ASN A 244 -4.78 -13.51 13.53
N TYR A 245 -6.10 -13.60 13.37
CA TYR A 245 -6.98 -13.94 14.47
C TYR A 245 -6.96 -15.44 14.73
N ASP A 246 -6.95 -15.86 15.99
CA ASP A 246 -7.02 -17.28 16.36
C ASP A 246 -8.22 -17.99 15.76
N PHE A 247 -9.36 -17.32 15.72
CA PHE A 247 -10.58 -17.88 15.18
C PHE A 247 -10.61 -17.93 13.64
N ASN A 248 -9.68 -17.24 12.95
CA ASN A 248 -9.56 -17.26 11.48
C ASN A 248 -8.73 -18.45 10.97
N ASP A 249 -8.71 -19.55 11.67
CA ASP A 249 -8.05 -20.76 11.18
C ASP A 249 -8.61 -21.19 9.81
N SER A 250 -8.00 -20.69 8.75
CA SER A 250 -8.34 -20.93 7.32
C SER A 250 -9.80 -20.60 6.93
N LYS A 251 -10.43 -19.62 7.57
CA LYS A 251 -11.87 -19.35 7.36
C LYS A 251 -12.14 -18.25 6.33
N PHE A 252 -11.29 -17.21 6.29
CA PHE A 252 -11.47 -16.09 5.36
C PHE A 252 -10.15 -15.42 5.01
N PRO A 253 -10.07 -14.80 3.80
CA PRO A 253 -8.89 -14.06 3.41
C PRO A 253 -8.86 -12.69 4.08
N MET A 254 -7.66 -12.26 4.51
CA MET A 254 -7.43 -10.94 5.10
C MET A 254 -6.55 -10.05 4.22
N ALA A 255 -5.70 -10.65 3.39
CA ALA A 255 -4.88 -9.94 2.42
C ALA A 255 -4.86 -10.67 1.08
N PHE A 256 -4.42 -9.97 0.05
CA PHE A 256 -4.13 -10.55 -1.26
C PHE A 256 -2.82 -10.00 -1.82
N SER A 257 -2.18 -10.77 -2.70
CA SER A 257 -1.17 -10.27 -3.61
C SER A 257 -1.62 -10.42 -5.06
N LEU A 258 -1.13 -9.54 -5.91
CA LEU A 258 -1.37 -9.58 -7.34
C LEU A 258 -0.09 -9.23 -8.09
N LYS A 259 0.23 -10.02 -9.11
CA LYS A 259 1.25 -9.69 -10.09
C LYS A 259 0.64 -9.54 -11.47
N ALA A 260 0.99 -8.45 -12.14
CA ALA A 260 0.54 -8.22 -13.50
C ALA A 260 1.68 -7.69 -14.38
N THR A 261 1.69 -8.10 -15.65
CA THR A 261 2.69 -7.70 -16.67
C THR A 261 2.02 -6.94 -17.79
N VAL A 262 2.83 -6.28 -18.61
CA VAL A 262 2.31 -5.64 -19.81
C VAL A 262 1.87 -6.71 -20.79
N TYR A 263 0.62 -6.61 -21.28
CA TYR A 263 0.11 -7.55 -22.26
C TYR A 263 0.94 -7.47 -23.56
N ARG A 264 1.62 -8.55 -23.90
CA ARG A 264 2.34 -8.69 -25.18
C ARG A 264 1.36 -9.26 -26.21
N LYS A 265 1.08 -8.47 -27.27
CA LYS A 265 0.31 -8.94 -28.42
C LYS A 265 1.08 -9.97 -29.23
#